data_ead4315d9b0bdd8ab55edcfdde4652e9
#
_entry.id   ead4315d9b0bdd8ab55edcfdde4652e9
#
_cell.length_a   1.000
_cell.length_b   1.000
_cell.length_c   1.000
_cell.angle_alpha   90.00
_cell.angle_beta   90.00
_cell.angle_gamma   90.00
#
_symmetry.space_group_name_H-M   'P 1'
#
loop_
_entity.id
_entity.type
_entity.pdbx_description
1 polymer ?
#
loop_
_entity_poly.entity_id
_entity_poly.type
_entity_poly.pdbx_seq_one_letter_code
_entity_poly.pdbx_strand_id
1 'polypeptide(L)'
;MEGIPDAGVALVRLSGIVKSFSSNPVLKGISLELYSGEVMALIGGNGAGKSTLMKILMGIYTPDSGEIYINGDRAVLSVPSAALQKGIYLVPQEPMLFPNMTVEENILIGFNENKAELKKKLIRLMEELNWNIALERTAETLSIAAAY
;
A
#
# COMPACT_ATOMS: atom_id res chain seq x y z
N MET A 1 -25.50 -18.07 0.06
CA MET A 1 -24.24 -18.59 0.62
C MET A 1 -23.26 -18.56 -0.53
N GLU A 2 -22.52 -17.47 -0.70
CA GLU A 2 -21.42 -17.42 -1.65
C GLU A 2 -20.29 -18.26 -1.11
N GLY A 3 -19.84 -19.21 -1.93
CA GLY A 3 -18.81 -20.18 -1.57
C GLY A 3 -17.51 -19.51 -1.19
N ILE A 4 -16.89 -20.02 -0.13
CA ILE A 4 -15.47 -19.75 0.19
C ILE A 4 -14.69 -20.00 -1.11
N PRO A 5 -13.97 -19.00 -1.65
CA PRO A 5 -13.16 -19.24 -2.82
C PRO A 5 -12.20 -20.39 -2.52
N ASP A 6 -12.11 -21.31 -3.47
CA ASP A 6 -11.15 -22.41 -3.50
C ASP A 6 -9.81 -21.93 -2.91
N ALA A 7 -9.18 -22.74 -2.06
CA ALA A 7 -7.92 -22.43 -1.39
C ALA A 7 -6.79 -22.30 -2.43
N GLY A 8 -6.98 -21.33 -3.32
CA GLY A 8 -6.15 -21.00 -4.44
C GLY A 8 -4.82 -20.39 -3.97
N VAL A 9 -4.00 -20.04 -4.91
CA VAL A 9 -2.69 -19.44 -4.71
C VAL A 9 -2.84 -18.16 -3.84
N ALA A 10 -2.05 -18.06 -2.78
CA ALA A 10 -2.02 -16.85 -1.95
C ALA A 10 -1.69 -15.61 -2.79
N LEU A 11 -2.43 -14.53 -2.62
CA LEU A 11 -2.13 -13.24 -3.25
C LEU A 11 -0.76 -12.72 -2.83
N VAL A 12 -0.47 -12.83 -1.52
CA VAL A 12 0.82 -12.47 -0.94
C VAL A 12 1.27 -13.61 -0.04
N ARG A 13 2.47 -14.12 -0.25
CA ARG A 13 3.13 -15.05 0.67
C ARG A 13 4.51 -14.53 1.00
N LEU A 14 4.77 -14.40 2.28
CA LEU A 14 6.09 -14.14 2.85
C LEU A 14 6.62 -15.42 3.47
N SER A 15 7.87 -15.75 3.20
CA SER A 15 8.50 -16.96 3.71
C SER A 15 9.83 -16.61 4.37
N GLY A 16 9.89 -16.75 5.71
CA GLY A 16 11.11 -16.60 6.48
C GLY A 16 11.76 -15.21 6.38
N ILE A 17 10.98 -14.13 6.31
CA ILE A 17 11.51 -12.77 6.16
C ILE A 17 12.32 -12.34 7.39
N VAL A 18 13.57 -12.04 7.15
CA VAL A 18 14.52 -11.49 8.14
C VAL A 18 14.90 -10.07 7.77
N LYS A 19 14.96 -9.19 8.75
CA LYS A 19 15.48 -7.84 8.60
C LYS A 19 16.13 -7.35 9.88
N SER A 20 17.35 -6.85 9.73
CA SER A 20 18.10 -6.17 10.79
C SER A 20 18.47 -4.76 10.35
N PHE A 21 18.59 -3.86 11.30
CA PHE A 21 19.18 -2.53 11.08
C PHE A 21 20.41 -2.43 11.96
N SER A 22 21.58 -2.29 11.32
CA SER A 22 22.87 -2.45 11.98
C SER A 22 22.96 -3.80 12.69
N SER A 23 23.13 -3.83 14.00
CA SER A 23 23.18 -5.05 14.80
C SER A 23 21.82 -5.41 15.49
N ASN A 24 20.75 -4.66 15.20
CA ASN A 24 19.45 -4.87 15.83
C ASN A 24 18.51 -5.69 14.94
N PRO A 25 18.21 -6.96 15.26
CA PRO A 25 17.28 -7.77 14.49
C PRO A 25 15.83 -7.35 14.78
N VAL A 26 15.13 -6.92 13.70
CA VAL A 26 13.73 -6.44 13.76
C VAL A 26 12.75 -7.50 13.29
N LEU A 27 13.02 -8.17 12.17
CA LEU A 27 12.24 -9.31 11.71
C LEU A 27 13.09 -10.58 11.80
N LYS A 28 12.55 -11.62 12.41
CA LYS A 28 13.29 -12.83 12.77
C LYS A 28 12.69 -14.08 12.11
N GLY A 29 12.50 -14.01 10.79
CA GLY A 29 11.93 -15.15 10.05
C GLY A 29 10.39 -15.13 9.99
N ILE A 30 9.81 -14.00 9.64
CA ILE A 30 8.35 -13.84 9.54
C ILE A 30 7.82 -14.54 8.30
N SER A 31 6.80 -15.35 8.48
CA SER A 31 6.04 -15.98 7.41
C SER A 31 4.56 -15.66 7.59
N LEU A 32 3.89 -15.36 6.48
CA LEU A 32 2.45 -15.14 6.43
C LEU A 32 1.92 -15.38 5.01
N GLU A 33 0.64 -15.64 4.91
CA GLU A 33 -0.08 -15.76 3.65
C GLU A 33 -1.36 -14.94 3.73
N LEU A 34 -1.69 -14.25 2.64
CA LEU A 34 -2.91 -13.48 2.46
C LEU A 34 -3.60 -13.94 1.19
N TYR A 35 -4.87 -14.26 1.27
CA TYR A 35 -5.68 -14.76 0.17
C TYR A 35 -6.64 -13.70 -0.37
N SER A 36 -7.21 -13.95 -1.55
CA SER A 36 -8.19 -13.04 -2.16
C SER A 36 -9.44 -12.91 -1.27
N GLY A 37 -9.89 -11.66 -1.08
CA GLY A 37 -11.05 -11.35 -0.24
C GLY A 37 -10.77 -11.40 1.27
N GLU A 38 -9.54 -11.70 1.70
CA GLU A 38 -9.17 -11.79 3.10
C GLU A 38 -8.76 -10.41 3.65
N VAL A 39 -9.11 -10.14 4.91
CA VAL A 39 -8.61 -9.01 5.69
C VAL A 39 -7.78 -9.54 6.83
N MET A 40 -6.48 -9.20 6.83
CA MET A 40 -5.52 -9.63 7.84
C MET A 40 -5.09 -8.46 8.72
N ALA A 41 -5.15 -8.64 10.04
CA ALA A 41 -4.64 -7.68 11.01
C ALA A 41 -3.27 -8.10 11.56
N LEU A 42 -2.29 -7.20 11.48
CA LEU A 42 -0.98 -7.38 12.12
C LEU A 42 -1.01 -6.75 13.53
N ILE A 43 -1.01 -7.57 14.55
CA ILE A 43 -1.05 -7.15 15.94
C ILE A 43 0.32 -7.32 16.58
N GLY A 44 0.73 -6.36 17.39
CA GLY A 44 2.01 -6.41 18.12
C GLY A 44 2.35 -5.05 18.75
N GLY A 45 3.22 -5.08 19.74
CA GLY A 45 3.69 -3.88 20.43
C GLY A 45 4.46 -2.89 19.53
N ASN A 46 4.77 -1.73 20.08
CA ASN A 46 5.66 -0.78 19.38
C ASN A 46 7.05 -1.41 19.24
N GLY A 47 7.65 -1.26 18.05
CA GLY A 47 8.93 -1.90 17.74
C GLY A 47 8.84 -3.36 17.29
N ALA A 48 7.66 -3.99 17.26
CA ALA A 48 7.49 -5.40 16.82
C ALA A 48 7.77 -5.65 15.32
N GLY A 49 8.17 -4.64 14.56
CA GLY A 49 8.54 -4.80 13.15
C GLY A 49 7.38 -4.64 12.14
N LYS A 50 6.15 -4.35 12.59
CA LYS A 50 4.98 -4.21 11.70
C LYS A 50 5.23 -3.24 10.54
N SER A 51 5.66 -2.03 10.85
CA SER A 51 5.96 -1.00 9.83
C SER A 51 7.16 -1.39 8.95
N THR A 52 8.12 -2.15 9.48
CA THR A 52 9.24 -2.67 8.71
C THR A 52 8.76 -3.69 7.69
N LEU A 53 7.85 -4.59 8.08
CA LEU A 53 7.26 -5.57 7.17
C LEU A 53 6.48 -4.88 6.04
N MET A 54 5.67 -3.88 6.36
CA MET A 54 4.95 -3.08 5.36
C MET A 54 5.90 -2.37 4.40
N LYS A 55 6.99 -1.77 4.92
CA LYS A 55 8.01 -1.11 4.10
C LYS A 55 8.76 -2.09 3.18
N ILE A 56 8.93 -3.35 3.59
CA ILE A 56 9.48 -4.40 2.73
C ILE A 56 8.50 -4.73 1.60
N LEU A 57 7.21 -4.92 1.90
CA LEU A 57 6.19 -5.16 0.87
C LEU A 57 6.07 -4.00 -0.12
N MET A 58 6.31 -2.77 0.34
CA MET A 58 6.35 -1.59 -0.53
C MET A 58 7.67 -1.39 -1.28
N GLY A 59 8.65 -2.28 -1.11
CA GLY A 59 9.96 -2.14 -1.76
C GLY A 59 10.79 -0.96 -1.25
N ILE A 60 10.46 -0.40 -0.08
CA ILE A 60 11.25 0.66 0.58
C ILE A 60 12.47 0.05 1.27
N TYR A 61 12.30 -1.15 1.84
CA TYR A 61 13.39 -1.93 2.42
C TYR A 61 13.51 -3.27 1.71
N THR A 62 14.73 -3.74 1.51
CA THR A 62 15.01 -5.09 1.06
C THR A 62 15.19 -5.99 2.28
N PRO A 63 14.58 -7.18 2.35
CA PRO A 63 14.84 -8.14 3.41
C PRO A 63 16.28 -8.63 3.33
N ASP A 64 16.85 -9.02 4.47
CA ASP A 64 18.20 -9.59 4.53
C ASP A 64 18.20 -11.07 4.09
N SER A 65 17.07 -11.76 4.35
CA SER A 65 16.80 -13.11 3.83
C SER A 65 15.29 -13.39 3.84
N GLY A 66 14.90 -14.51 3.25
CA GLY A 66 13.51 -14.89 3.03
C GLY A 66 13.05 -14.56 1.62
N GLU A 67 11.82 -14.93 1.30
CA GLU A 67 11.27 -14.80 -0.03
C GLU A 67 9.85 -14.22 0.01
N ILE A 68 9.53 -13.44 -1.02
CA ILE A 68 8.23 -12.82 -1.23
C ILE A 68 7.64 -13.42 -2.51
N TYR A 69 6.36 -13.80 -2.43
CA TYR A 69 5.61 -14.28 -3.57
C TYR A 69 4.34 -13.46 -3.72
N ILE A 70 4.02 -13.08 -4.95
CA ILE A 70 2.81 -12.36 -5.31
C ILE A 70 2.10 -13.17 -6.39
N ASN A 71 0.86 -13.56 -6.15
CA ASN A 71 0.06 -14.45 -7.02
C ASN A 71 0.79 -15.76 -7.34
N GLY A 72 1.55 -16.30 -6.39
CA GLY A 72 2.34 -17.53 -6.56
C GLY A 72 3.72 -17.34 -7.18
N ASP A 73 3.99 -16.23 -7.82
CA ASP A 73 5.28 -15.95 -8.45
C ASP A 73 6.24 -15.27 -7.46
N ARG A 74 7.49 -15.69 -7.47
CA ARG A 74 8.53 -15.04 -6.68
C ARG A 74 8.70 -13.58 -7.13
N ALA A 75 8.63 -12.66 -6.18
CA ALA A 75 8.70 -11.23 -6.43
C ALA A 75 9.94 -10.62 -5.75
N VAL A 76 10.63 -9.76 -6.49
CA VAL A 76 11.70 -8.91 -5.95
C VAL A 76 11.17 -7.49 -5.88
N LEU A 77 10.86 -7.05 -4.66
CA LEU A 77 10.35 -5.70 -4.38
C LEU A 77 11.51 -4.84 -3.87
N SER A 78 12.30 -4.28 -4.79
CA SER A 78 13.49 -3.49 -4.45
C SER A 78 13.28 -1.98 -4.55
N VAL A 79 12.14 -1.55 -5.12
CA VAL A 79 11.73 -0.15 -5.25
C VAL A 79 10.20 -0.06 -5.18
N PRO A 80 9.64 1.07 -4.72
CA PRO A 80 8.19 1.22 -4.59
C PRO A 80 7.40 1.02 -5.90
N SER A 81 7.95 1.42 -7.03
CA SER A 81 7.32 1.22 -8.33
C SER A 81 7.11 -0.27 -8.67
N ALA A 82 7.99 -1.16 -8.23
CA ALA A 82 7.84 -2.60 -8.43
C ALA A 82 6.68 -3.16 -7.59
N ALA A 83 6.47 -2.65 -6.38
CA ALA A 83 5.33 -3.02 -5.54
C ALA A 83 4.01 -2.54 -6.16
N LEU A 84 3.96 -1.28 -6.62
CA LEU A 84 2.79 -0.71 -7.30
C LEU A 84 2.41 -1.49 -8.55
N GLN A 85 3.38 -1.89 -9.38
CA GLN A 85 3.14 -2.73 -10.57
C GLN A 85 2.56 -4.11 -10.22
N LYS A 86 2.78 -4.59 -9.00
CA LYS A 86 2.21 -5.84 -8.48
C LYS A 86 0.86 -5.63 -7.78
N GLY A 87 0.31 -4.41 -7.78
CA GLY A 87 -0.97 -4.07 -7.16
C GLY A 87 -0.88 -3.88 -5.63
N ILE A 88 0.30 -3.68 -5.08
CA ILE A 88 0.50 -3.43 -3.65
C ILE A 88 0.47 -1.93 -3.41
N TYR A 89 -0.45 -1.48 -2.57
CA TYR A 89 -0.59 -0.07 -2.18
C TYR A 89 -0.47 0.04 -0.66
N LEU A 90 0.09 1.15 -0.20
CA LEU A 90 0.21 1.48 1.23
C LEU A 90 -0.51 2.79 1.50
N VAL A 91 -1.43 2.77 2.45
CA VAL A 91 -1.94 4.00 3.05
C VAL A 91 -1.03 4.32 4.24
N PRO A 92 -0.29 5.44 4.21
CA PRO A 92 0.63 5.81 5.29
C PRO A 92 -0.14 6.25 6.53
N GLN A 93 0.51 6.19 7.69
CA GLN A 93 -0.09 6.60 8.97
C GLN A 93 -0.34 8.11 9.02
N GLU A 94 0.45 8.91 8.32
CA GLU A 94 0.28 10.35 8.18
C GLU A 94 0.05 10.68 6.70
N PRO A 95 -0.88 11.60 6.36
CA PRO A 95 -1.10 12.01 4.98
C PRO A 95 0.18 12.62 4.41
N MET A 96 0.68 12.07 3.31
CA MET A 96 1.86 12.58 2.60
C MET A 96 1.41 13.48 1.44
N LEU A 97 0.68 14.54 1.76
CA LEU A 97 0.17 15.51 0.78
C LEU A 97 1.15 16.64 0.57
N PHE A 98 1.14 17.21 -0.62
CA PHE A 98 1.78 18.48 -0.94
C PHE A 98 0.82 19.62 -0.52
N PRO A 99 1.08 20.34 0.57
CA PRO A 99 0.10 21.24 1.16
C PRO A 99 -0.29 22.40 0.23
N ASN A 100 0.65 22.89 -0.57
CA ASN A 100 0.45 24.00 -1.50
C ASN A 100 -0.19 23.61 -2.83
N MET A 101 -0.43 22.31 -3.07
CA MET A 101 -1.11 21.80 -4.26
C MET A 101 -2.60 21.62 -3.97
N THR A 102 -3.41 21.68 -5.01
CA THR A 102 -4.84 21.36 -4.90
C THR A 102 -5.05 19.87 -4.60
N VAL A 103 -6.24 19.52 -4.17
CA VAL A 103 -6.64 18.11 -3.97
C VAL A 103 -6.51 17.35 -5.30
N GLU A 104 -7.00 17.93 -6.39
CA GLU A 104 -6.86 17.35 -7.74
C GLU A 104 -5.41 17.07 -8.09
N GLU A 105 -4.52 18.03 -7.90
CA GLU A 105 -3.09 17.87 -8.20
C GLU A 105 -2.43 16.80 -7.33
N ASN A 106 -2.77 16.74 -6.03
CA ASN A 106 -2.27 15.70 -5.14
C ASN A 106 -2.70 14.29 -5.55
N ILE A 107 -3.95 14.13 -6.02
CA ILE A 107 -4.47 12.84 -6.46
C ILE A 107 -3.85 12.43 -7.80
N LEU A 108 -3.68 13.36 -8.70
CA LEU A 108 -3.24 13.08 -10.07
C LEU A 108 -1.71 13.11 -10.25
N ILE A 109 -0.95 13.46 -9.22
CA ILE A 109 0.51 13.48 -9.30
C ILE A 109 1.07 12.08 -9.57
N GLY A 110 2.01 11.99 -10.49
CA GLY A 110 2.68 10.73 -10.84
C GLY A 110 1.98 9.89 -11.92
N PHE A 111 0.79 10.27 -12.36
CA PHE A 111 0.15 9.64 -13.51
C PHE A 111 0.62 10.28 -14.82
N ASN A 112 0.95 9.43 -15.80
CA ASN A 112 1.40 9.85 -17.14
C ASN A 112 0.26 9.91 -18.18
N GLU A 113 -0.96 9.62 -17.78
CA GLU A 113 -2.14 9.64 -18.63
C GLU A 113 -2.63 11.08 -18.90
N ASN A 114 -3.51 11.23 -19.89
CA ASN A 114 -4.13 12.52 -20.19
C ASN A 114 -4.91 13.04 -18.97
N LYS A 115 -4.57 14.25 -18.49
CA LYS A 115 -5.18 14.86 -17.29
C LYS A 115 -6.71 14.96 -17.39
N ALA A 116 -7.26 15.27 -18.57
CA ALA A 116 -8.71 15.39 -18.73
C ALA A 116 -9.43 14.04 -18.59
N GLU A 117 -8.81 12.95 -19.03
CA GLU A 117 -9.34 11.60 -18.85
C GLU A 117 -9.22 11.14 -17.40
N LEU A 118 -8.09 11.42 -16.78
CA LEU A 118 -7.89 11.13 -15.34
C LEU A 118 -8.91 11.88 -14.49
N LYS A 119 -9.15 13.17 -14.78
CA LYS A 119 -10.15 13.95 -14.06
C LYS A 119 -11.57 13.35 -14.21
N LYS A 120 -11.94 12.90 -15.40
CA LYS A 120 -13.23 12.21 -15.61
C LYS A 120 -13.33 10.91 -14.81
N LYS A 121 -12.26 10.11 -14.78
CA LYS A 121 -12.19 8.88 -13.96
C LYS A 121 -12.33 9.21 -12.47
N LEU A 122 -11.63 10.25 -12.00
CA LEU A 122 -11.68 10.71 -10.62
C LEU A 122 -13.09 11.14 -10.22
N ILE A 123 -13.75 11.99 -11.02
CA ILE A 123 -15.11 12.46 -10.73
C ILE A 123 -16.08 11.26 -10.62
N ARG A 124 -16.01 10.32 -11.56
CA ARG A 124 -16.83 9.11 -11.52
C ARG A 124 -16.60 8.30 -10.26
N LEU A 125 -15.33 8.10 -9.87
CA LEU A 125 -14.97 7.38 -8.65
C LEU A 125 -15.49 8.11 -7.39
N MET A 126 -15.41 9.43 -7.36
CA MET A 126 -15.96 10.23 -6.26
C MET A 126 -17.47 10.08 -6.14
N GLU A 127 -18.20 10.05 -7.27
CA GLU A 127 -19.63 9.80 -7.30
C GLU A 127 -19.97 8.38 -6.76
N GLU A 128 -19.26 7.34 -7.23
CA GLU A 128 -19.42 5.96 -6.77
C GLU A 128 -19.17 5.78 -5.26
N LEU A 129 -18.17 6.51 -4.73
CA LEU A 129 -17.80 6.48 -3.30
C LEU A 129 -18.61 7.47 -2.46
N ASN A 130 -19.50 8.25 -3.07
CA ASN A 130 -20.22 9.35 -2.41
C ASN A 130 -19.27 10.34 -1.71
N TRP A 131 -18.14 10.64 -2.33
CA TRP A 131 -17.15 11.58 -1.85
C TRP A 131 -17.47 13.00 -2.30
N ASN A 132 -17.61 13.90 -1.34
CA ASN A 132 -17.91 15.32 -1.60
C ASN A 132 -16.73 16.19 -1.15
N ILE A 133 -15.64 16.15 -1.90
CA ILE A 133 -14.43 16.94 -1.65
C ILE A 133 -14.26 17.93 -2.81
N ALA A 134 -14.04 19.21 -2.49
CA ALA A 134 -13.76 20.23 -3.49
C ALA A 134 -12.32 20.04 -4.04
N LEU A 135 -12.21 19.62 -5.28
CA LEU A 135 -10.93 19.27 -5.92
C LEU A 135 -9.99 20.47 -6.08
N GLU A 136 -10.55 21.69 -6.14
CA GLU A 136 -9.81 22.95 -6.32
C GLU A 136 -9.23 23.51 -5.02
N ARG A 137 -9.62 22.96 -3.86
CA ARG A 137 -9.06 23.39 -2.57
C ARG A 137 -7.61 22.98 -2.43
N THR A 138 -6.79 23.81 -1.80
CA THR A 138 -5.42 23.43 -1.41
C THR A 138 -5.44 22.38 -0.29
N ALA A 139 -4.54 21.41 -0.37
CA ALA A 139 -4.52 20.29 0.56
C ALA A 139 -4.31 20.73 2.02
N GLU A 140 -3.60 21.84 2.27
CA GLU A 140 -3.42 22.41 3.63
C GLU A 140 -4.73 22.79 4.30
N THR A 141 -5.81 23.04 3.53
CA THR A 141 -7.12 23.42 4.05
C THR A 141 -8.02 22.21 4.38
N LEU A 142 -7.56 20.99 4.10
CA LEU A 142 -8.30 19.78 4.43
C LEU A 142 -8.21 19.49 5.94
N SER A 143 -9.31 19.00 6.50
CA SER A 143 -9.25 18.36 7.81
C SER A 143 -8.52 17.02 7.72
N ILE A 144 -7.94 16.55 8.84
CA ILE A 144 -7.28 15.23 8.90
C ILE A 144 -8.20 14.11 8.35
N ALA A 145 -9.50 14.17 8.69
CA ALA A 145 -10.48 13.18 8.23
C ALA A 145 -10.73 13.19 6.71
N ALA A 146 -10.43 14.30 6.03
CA ALA A 146 -10.60 14.42 4.58
C ALA A 146 -9.29 14.13 3.80
N ALA A 147 -8.17 13.94 4.50
CA ALA A 147 -6.86 13.70 3.92
C ALA A 147 -6.57 12.19 3.72
N TYR A 148 -7.40 11.32 4.27
CA TYR A 148 -7.42 9.87 4.11
C TYR A 148 -8.67 9.43 3.34
#